data_407118e3167826f587f562f3b44a403e
#
_entry.id   407118e3167826f587f562f3b44a403e
#
_cell.length_a   1.000
_cell.length_b   1.000
_cell.length_c   1.000
_cell.angle_alpha   90.00
_cell.angle_beta   90.00
_cell.angle_gamma   90.00
#
_symmetry.space_group_name_H-M   'P 1'
#
loop_
_entity.id
_entity.type
_entity.pdbx_description
1 polymer ?
#
loop_
_entity_poly.entity_id
_entity_poly.type
_entity_poly.pdbx_seq_one_letter_code
_entity_poly.pdbx_strand_id
1 'polypeptide(L)'
;MKDKSFILITVIFLLVIFFTQFKLINHPVKDNDEGIYLTSFLLVNKGRPAYKETFFSQPPGFLLSIYPGFVLFGKTLQSARLTVGLWSLIGLLAIMWISFELKNKWTGLLSISLLFLIPSYYNQTLTFQSDILISTFSLLSMASLIRFSKFRRLFWFILSVLFINLAFWTKLDITFFPTFILILFLLFKEKKISISNIINLILVFLTISLGFFLIFILPFGIKEVFNDSILLRFQAITSSQPVLILFDYLKKDALLSLIILGSLFLSLLKRNFIKYPLNIIFTWAIFVLIIFIFYRPLFPHHLAILTVPMVLLFSQLIVYRFKNKKLYRFIILACFIIAFISRIFISISTSSKLISDQQQKAIDIIKEYSNIDDVIISDEEILTGLSGRLPPPALSDISQVRINSNNLSAEEFKQIIAFNKPKLIIPWNGRLESIRNFKDILNNYRLLTKISGSKNIYIRIGE
;
A
#
# COMPACT_ATOMS: atom_id res chain seq x y z
N MET A 1 30.75 -6.83 18.32
CA MET A 1 30.99 -6.67 16.88
C MET A 1 31.40 -5.22 16.63
N LYS A 2 32.51 -5.00 15.93
CA LYS A 2 32.92 -3.66 15.49
C LYS A 2 31.84 -3.09 14.56
N ASP A 3 31.69 -1.76 14.51
CA ASP A 3 30.62 -1.14 13.71
C ASP A 3 30.67 -1.52 12.22
N LYS A 4 31.88 -1.75 11.69
CA LYS A 4 32.09 -2.21 10.30
C LYS A 4 31.38 -3.55 10.00
N SER A 5 31.50 -4.55 10.89
CA SER A 5 30.84 -5.86 10.69
C SER A 5 29.31 -5.77 10.77
N PHE A 6 28.77 -4.89 11.60
CA PHE A 6 27.32 -4.66 11.66
C PHE A 6 26.79 -4.03 10.36
N ILE A 7 27.49 -3.01 9.86
CA ILE A 7 27.13 -2.36 8.59
C ILE A 7 27.19 -3.38 7.45
N LEU A 8 28.26 -4.19 7.37
CA LEU A 8 28.40 -5.22 6.34
C LEU A 8 27.22 -6.21 6.35
N ILE A 9 26.86 -6.74 7.53
CA ILE A 9 25.71 -7.66 7.65
C ILE A 9 24.41 -6.99 7.20
N THR A 10 24.18 -5.74 7.60
CA THR A 10 22.98 -5.01 7.20
C THR A 10 22.94 -4.79 5.68
N VAL A 11 24.03 -4.40 5.06
CA VAL A 11 24.13 -4.21 3.61
C VAL A 11 23.90 -5.52 2.88
N ILE A 12 24.56 -6.62 3.30
CA ILE A 12 24.34 -7.95 2.69
C ILE A 12 22.86 -8.34 2.78
N PHE A 13 22.22 -8.10 3.92
CA PHE A 13 20.80 -8.44 4.09
C PHE A 13 19.90 -7.61 3.16
N LEU A 14 20.11 -6.32 3.07
CA LEU A 14 19.36 -5.46 2.16
C LEU A 14 19.55 -5.86 0.70
N LEU A 15 20.77 -6.25 0.31
CA LEU A 15 21.05 -6.77 -1.03
C LEU A 15 20.30 -8.08 -1.29
N VAL A 16 20.31 -9.01 -0.35
CA VAL A 16 19.54 -10.27 -0.49
C VAL A 16 18.04 -9.99 -0.60
N ILE A 17 17.50 -9.10 0.22
CA ILE A 17 16.11 -8.67 0.11
C ILE A 17 15.84 -8.13 -1.29
N PHE A 18 16.66 -7.21 -1.79
CA PHE A 18 16.53 -6.64 -3.12
C PHE A 18 16.54 -7.71 -4.22
N PHE A 19 17.53 -8.61 -4.22
CA PHE A 19 17.61 -9.66 -5.24
C PHE A 19 16.47 -10.66 -5.16
N THR A 20 16.01 -11.03 -3.97
CA THR A 20 14.85 -11.90 -3.80
C THR A 20 13.56 -11.23 -4.25
N GLN A 21 13.38 -9.94 -3.96
CA GLN A 21 12.24 -9.16 -4.47
C GLN A 21 12.29 -9.05 -5.99
N PHE A 22 13.45 -8.74 -6.56
CA PHE A 22 13.60 -8.64 -8.01
C PHE A 22 13.26 -9.95 -8.73
N LYS A 23 13.68 -11.10 -8.19
CA LYS A 23 13.30 -12.42 -8.73
C LYS A 23 11.81 -12.67 -8.63
N LEU A 24 11.15 -12.21 -7.57
CA LEU A 24 9.74 -12.42 -7.29
C LEU A 24 8.81 -11.38 -7.96
N ILE A 25 9.32 -10.44 -8.73
CA ILE A 25 8.51 -9.46 -9.47
C ILE A 25 7.45 -10.11 -10.37
N ASN A 26 7.75 -11.31 -10.90
CA ASN A 26 6.86 -12.08 -11.75
C ASN A 26 5.93 -13.04 -10.96
N HIS A 27 5.81 -12.88 -9.64
CA HIS A 27 4.88 -13.70 -8.87
C HIS A 27 3.43 -13.54 -9.37
N PRO A 28 2.55 -14.52 -9.15
CA PRO A 28 1.16 -14.44 -9.57
C PRO A 28 0.47 -13.18 -9.01
N VAL A 29 -0.38 -12.57 -9.83
CA VAL A 29 -1.28 -11.49 -9.38
C VAL A 29 -2.19 -12.07 -8.30
N LYS A 30 -2.18 -11.45 -7.12
CA LYS A 30 -2.93 -11.90 -5.95
C LYS A 30 -4.10 -10.98 -5.61
N ASP A 31 -4.07 -9.75 -6.10
CA ASP A 31 -5.02 -8.71 -5.76
C ASP A 31 -5.55 -8.05 -7.04
N ASN A 32 -6.86 -7.88 -7.11
CA ASN A 32 -7.52 -7.22 -8.25
C ASN A 32 -7.06 -5.78 -8.44
N ASP A 33 -6.67 -5.11 -7.34
CA ASP A 33 -6.19 -3.73 -7.37
C ASP A 33 -4.98 -3.54 -8.30
N GLU A 34 -4.12 -4.56 -8.44
CA GLU A 34 -2.98 -4.49 -9.36
C GLU A 34 -3.43 -4.33 -10.82
N GLY A 35 -4.52 -5.01 -11.21
CA GLY A 35 -5.12 -4.88 -12.54
C GLY A 35 -5.76 -3.50 -12.75
N ILE A 36 -6.48 -3.01 -11.75
CA ILE A 36 -7.11 -1.69 -11.73
C ILE A 36 -6.04 -0.60 -11.91
N TYR A 37 -5.00 -0.62 -11.08
CA TYR A 37 -3.94 0.40 -11.16
C TYR A 37 -3.13 0.29 -12.44
N LEU A 38 -2.81 -0.93 -12.92
CA LEU A 38 -2.11 -1.11 -14.20
C LEU A 38 -2.90 -0.49 -15.34
N THR A 39 -4.20 -0.80 -15.42
CA THR A 39 -5.09 -0.30 -16.47
C THR A 39 -5.20 1.23 -16.41
N SER A 40 -5.38 1.80 -15.22
CA SER A 40 -5.44 3.25 -15.02
C SER A 40 -4.13 3.95 -15.41
N PHE A 41 -2.97 3.38 -15.03
CA PHE A 41 -1.65 3.93 -15.40
C PHE A 41 -1.40 3.87 -16.92
N LEU A 42 -1.83 2.80 -17.58
CA LEU A 42 -1.74 2.68 -19.04
C LEU A 42 -2.63 3.70 -19.76
N LEU A 43 -3.84 3.96 -19.26
CA LEU A 43 -4.74 4.99 -19.78
C LEU A 43 -4.13 6.39 -19.61
N VAL A 44 -3.63 6.71 -18.42
CA VAL A 44 -2.92 7.98 -18.17
C VAL A 44 -1.73 8.14 -19.13
N ASN A 45 -0.97 7.07 -19.35
CA ASN A 45 0.15 7.10 -20.28
C ASN A 45 -0.27 7.27 -21.75
N LYS A 46 -1.49 6.86 -22.14
CA LYS A 46 -2.10 7.14 -23.44
C LYS A 46 -2.70 8.55 -23.53
N GLY A 47 -2.45 9.41 -22.56
CA GLY A 47 -2.91 10.80 -22.55
C GLY A 47 -4.34 11.01 -22.04
N ARG A 48 -4.92 10.00 -21.35
CA ARG A 48 -6.22 10.13 -20.68
C ARG A 48 -6.01 10.62 -19.25
N PRO A 49 -6.29 11.90 -18.94
CA PRO A 49 -5.95 12.49 -17.65
C PRO A 49 -6.62 11.75 -16.49
N ALA A 50 -5.81 11.44 -15.44
CA ALA A 50 -6.32 10.88 -14.21
C ALA A 50 -7.36 11.82 -13.58
N TYR A 51 -8.39 11.25 -12.97
CA TYR A 51 -9.56 11.87 -12.34
C TYR A 51 -10.49 12.62 -13.32
N LYS A 52 -9.99 13.27 -14.36
CA LYS A 52 -10.83 14.00 -15.33
C LYS A 52 -11.51 13.08 -16.34
N GLU A 53 -10.77 12.11 -16.85
CA GLU A 53 -11.27 11.09 -17.77
C GLU A 53 -11.13 9.69 -17.20
N THR A 54 -9.92 9.37 -16.69
CA THR A 54 -9.62 8.06 -16.11
C THR A 54 -10.01 8.07 -14.64
N PHE A 55 -10.95 7.21 -14.26
CA PHE A 55 -11.31 7.03 -12.87
C PHE A 55 -10.10 6.54 -12.06
N PHE A 56 -9.87 7.12 -10.89
CA PHE A 56 -8.70 6.77 -10.07
C PHE A 56 -9.03 6.81 -8.58
N SER A 57 -9.19 5.63 -7.96
CA SER A 57 -9.65 5.47 -6.58
C SER A 57 -8.63 5.83 -5.49
N GLN A 58 -7.36 6.04 -5.84
CA GLN A 58 -6.32 6.46 -4.90
C GLN A 58 -6.02 7.96 -5.06
N PRO A 59 -5.60 8.67 -4.00
CA PRO A 59 -5.17 10.05 -4.11
C PRO A 59 -3.95 10.24 -5.02
N PRO A 60 -3.72 11.45 -5.56
CA PRO A 60 -2.67 11.72 -6.54
C PRO A 60 -1.24 11.39 -6.12
N GLY A 61 -0.96 11.36 -4.81
CA GLY A 61 0.34 10.97 -4.28
C GLY A 61 0.74 9.54 -4.64
N PHE A 62 -0.22 8.62 -4.75
CA PHE A 62 0.06 7.26 -5.22
C PHE A 62 0.54 7.28 -6.68
N LEU A 63 -0.21 7.95 -7.56
CA LEU A 63 0.17 8.11 -8.96
C LEU A 63 1.56 8.73 -9.08
N LEU A 64 1.80 9.87 -8.44
CA LEU A 64 3.05 10.61 -8.54
C LEU A 64 4.25 9.86 -7.95
N SER A 65 4.03 8.99 -6.96
CA SER A 65 5.10 8.18 -6.35
C SER A 65 5.50 6.97 -7.18
N ILE A 66 4.62 6.44 -8.01
CA ILE A 66 4.86 5.22 -8.80
C ILE A 66 5.10 5.52 -10.28
N TYR A 67 4.38 6.49 -10.85
CA TYR A 67 4.41 6.76 -12.29
C TYR A 67 5.83 7.02 -12.85
N PRO A 68 6.73 7.75 -12.17
CA PRO A 68 8.09 7.92 -12.68
C PRO A 68 8.82 6.58 -12.89
N GLY A 69 8.75 5.68 -11.92
CA GLY A 69 9.36 4.34 -12.04
C GLY A 69 8.68 3.47 -13.10
N PHE A 70 7.35 3.54 -13.19
CA PHE A 70 6.57 2.86 -14.23
C PHE A 70 7.02 3.29 -15.64
N VAL A 71 7.29 4.57 -15.86
CA VAL A 71 7.77 5.07 -17.15
C VAL A 71 9.24 4.72 -17.38
N LEU A 72 10.10 4.88 -16.37
CA LEU A 72 11.54 4.68 -16.49
C LEU A 72 11.92 3.20 -16.70
N PHE A 73 11.25 2.27 -16.00
CA PHE A 73 11.56 0.84 -16.08
C PHE A 73 10.71 0.07 -17.11
N GLY A 74 9.85 0.77 -17.85
CA GLY A 74 8.91 0.20 -18.81
C GLY A 74 7.47 0.16 -18.26
N LYS A 75 6.49 0.32 -19.13
CA LYS A 75 5.07 0.48 -18.81
C LYS A 75 4.40 -0.86 -18.54
N THR A 76 4.86 -1.57 -17.52
CA THR A 76 4.45 -2.94 -17.19
C THR A 76 4.10 -3.07 -15.69
N LEU A 77 3.37 -4.12 -15.34
CA LEU A 77 3.11 -4.46 -13.94
C LEU A 77 4.41 -4.70 -13.16
N GLN A 78 5.39 -5.34 -13.81
CA GLN A 78 6.70 -5.60 -13.20
C GLN A 78 7.42 -4.31 -12.81
N SER A 79 7.37 -3.29 -13.66
CA SER A 79 7.98 -1.99 -13.39
C SER A 79 7.30 -1.25 -12.24
N ALA A 80 5.97 -1.34 -12.15
CA ALA A 80 5.22 -0.80 -11.02
C ALA A 80 5.58 -1.52 -9.71
N ARG A 81 5.63 -2.86 -9.71
CA ARG A 81 6.06 -3.68 -8.56
C ARG A 81 7.51 -3.40 -8.16
N LEU A 82 8.42 -3.26 -9.13
CA LEU A 82 9.81 -2.85 -8.86
C LEU A 82 9.86 -1.51 -8.12
N THR A 83 9.05 -0.55 -8.55
CA THR A 83 8.99 0.77 -7.90
C THR A 83 8.49 0.66 -6.45
N VAL A 84 7.46 -0.16 -6.18
CA VAL A 84 7.01 -0.45 -4.80
C VAL A 84 8.12 -1.12 -4.00
N GLY A 85 8.83 -2.09 -4.58
CA GLY A 85 9.98 -2.76 -3.98
C GLY A 85 11.11 -1.79 -3.60
N LEU A 86 11.43 -0.82 -4.47
CA LEU A 86 12.41 0.23 -4.17
C LEU A 86 11.96 1.13 -3.02
N TRP A 87 10.67 1.52 -2.97
CA TRP A 87 10.12 2.25 -1.83
C TRP A 87 10.20 1.42 -0.54
N SER A 88 9.96 0.10 -0.61
CA SER A 88 10.11 -0.76 0.57
C SER A 88 11.55 -0.75 1.12
N LEU A 89 12.57 -0.78 0.25
CA LEU A 89 13.97 -0.68 0.67
C LEU A 89 14.27 0.65 1.36
N ILE A 90 13.73 1.77 0.85
CA ILE A 90 13.82 3.08 1.51
C ILE A 90 13.17 3.02 2.90
N GLY A 91 12.03 2.36 3.03
CA GLY A 91 11.38 2.12 4.33
C GLY A 91 12.26 1.34 5.31
N LEU A 92 12.96 0.30 4.85
CA LEU A 92 13.90 -0.46 5.68
C LEU A 92 15.10 0.40 6.13
N LEU A 93 15.61 1.26 5.25
CA LEU A 93 16.64 2.23 5.62
C LEU A 93 16.12 3.22 6.67
N ALA A 94 14.87 3.66 6.57
CA ALA A 94 14.24 4.52 7.58
C ALA A 94 14.10 3.81 8.95
N ILE A 95 13.81 2.50 8.98
CA ILE A 95 13.84 1.67 10.22
C ILE A 95 15.23 1.67 10.84
N MET A 96 16.26 1.48 10.02
CA MET A 96 17.65 1.57 10.51
C MET A 96 17.94 2.97 11.07
N TRP A 97 17.54 4.03 10.38
CA TRP A 97 17.71 5.40 10.85
C TRP A 97 17.01 5.62 12.20
N ILE A 98 15.74 5.24 12.37
CA ILE A 98 15.03 5.29 13.65
C ILE A 98 15.83 4.56 14.74
N SER A 99 16.34 3.37 14.44
CA SER A 99 17.09 2.56 15.41
C SER A 99 18.42 3.19 15.83
N PHE A 100 19.11 3.86 14.92
CA PHE A 100 20.29 4.66 15.24
C PHE A 100 19.93 5.88 16.12
N GLU A 101 18.82 6.55 15.80
CA GLU A 101 18.33 7.66 16.64
C GLU A 101 17.96 7.18 18.05
N LEU A 102 17.46 5.96 18.20
CA LEU A 102 17.16 5.35 19.50
C LEU A 102 18.40 4.75 20.20
N LYS A 103 19.60 4.97 19.64
CA LYS A 103 20.90 4.49 20.14
C LYS A 103 21.00 2.97 20.25
N ASN A 104 20.20 2.24 19.47
CA ASN A 104 20.25 0.78 19.46
C ASN A 104 20.08 0.20 18.04
N LYS A 105 21.20 0.06 17.34
CA LYS A 105 21.24 -0.48 15.98
C LYS A 105 20.68 -1.89 15.82
N TRP A 106 20.72 -2.71 16.90
CA TRP A 106 20.23 -4.08 16.86
C TRP A 106 18.71 -4.17 16.75
N THR A 107 17.97 -3.18 17.26
CA THR A 107 16.51 -3.12 17.08
C THR A 107 16.12 -2.97 15.62
N GLY A 108 16.90 -2.21 14.83
CA GLY A 108 16.68 -2.07 13.38
C GLY A 108 16.81 -3.41 12.67
N LEU A 109 17.88 -4.16 12.94
CA LEU A 109 18.09 -5.47 12.34
C LEU A 109 16.99 -6.46 12.72
N LEU A 110 16.58 -6.48 14.01
CA LEU A 110 15.46 -7.32 14.46
C LEU A 110 14.17 -6.91 13.77
N SER A 111 13.86 -5.62 13.70
CA SER A 111 12.64 -5.13 13.03
C SER A 111 12.60 -5.53 11.56
N ILE A 112 13.67 -5.34 10.81
CA ILE A 112 13.75 -5.74 9.40
C ILE A 112 13.56 -7.25 9.26
N SER A 113 14.22 -8.05 10.10
CA SER A 113 14.10 -9.52 10.07
C SER A 113 12.65 -9.96 10.33
N LEU A 114 12.00 -9.39 11.34
CA LEU A 114 10.60 -9.70 11.65
C LEU A 114 9.63 -9.27 10.54
N LEU A 115 9.81 -8.08 9.97
CA LEU A 115 8.98 -7.61 8.85
C LEU A 115 9.03 -8.58 7.66
N PHE A 116 10.20 -9.14 7.38
CA PHE A 116 10.36 -10.11 6.30
C PHE A 116 9.90 -11.53 6.65
N LEU A 117 9.63 -11.82 7.90
CA LEU A 117 8.97 -13.06 8.32
C LEU A 117 7.44 -12.95 8.33
N ILE A 118 6.88 -11.74 8.40
CA ILE A 118 5.44 -11.50 8.49
C ILE A 118 4.84 -11.43 7.07
N PRO A 119 3.95 -12.39 6.69
CA PRO A 119 3.37 -12.43 5.35
C PRO A 119 2.58 -11.18 4.97
N SER A 120 1.82 -10.60 5.90
CA SER A 120 1.02 -9.38 5.67
C SER A 120 1.86 -8.16 5.31
N TYR A 121 3.12 -8.07 5.73
CA TYR A 121 4.04 -7.04 5.27
C TYR A 121 4.77 -7.45 3.99
N TYR A 122 5.42 -8.63 4.02
CA TYR A 122 6.28 -9.04 2.93
C TYR A 122 5.57 -9.15 1.59
N ASN A 123 4.37 -9.73 1.55
CA ASN A 123 3.62 -9.85 0.31
C ASN A 123 3.34 -8.47 -0.31
N GLN A 124 3.09 -7.46 0.52
CA GLN A 124 2.82 -6.11 0.04
C GLN A 124 4.04 -5.40 -0.55
N THR A 125 5.27 -5.79 -0.16
CA THR A 125 6.50 -5.23 -0.78
C THR A 125 6.67 -5.61 -2.25
N LEU A 126 5.89 -6.59 -2.72
CA LEU A 126 5.91 -7.13 -4.08
C LEU A 126 4.61 -6.86 -4.86
N THR A 127 3.63 -6.22 -4.24
CA THR A 127 2.31 -5.97 -4.83
C THR A 127 2.20 -4.50 -5.24
N PHE A 128 1.63 -4.25 -6.41
CA PHE A 128 1.41 -2.89 -6.89
C PHE A 128 0.25 -2.23 -6.14
N GLN A 129 0.54 -1.81 -4.91
CA GLN A 129 -0.41 -1.15 -3.99
C GLN A 129 0.25 -0.03 -3.19
N SER A 130 -0.58 0.81 -2.54
CA SER A 130 -0.15 2.01 -1.83
C SER A 130 0.35 1.78 -0.40
N ASP A 131 0.07 0.62 0.22
CA ASP A 131 0.28 0.38 1.67
C ASP A 131 1.76 0.44 2.10
N ILE A 132 2.66 -0.05 1.24
CA ILE A 132 4.11 0.04 1.49
C ILE A 132 4.61 1.49 1.37
N LEU A 133 4.06 2.26 0.44
CA LEU A 133 4.44 3.66 0.28
C LEU A 133 4.06 4.47 1.51
N ILE A 134 2.82 4.31 2.02
CA ILE A 134 2.37 4.96 3.25
C ILE A 134 3.29 4.57 4.40
N SER A 135 3.55 3.28 4.58
CA SER A 135 4.43 2.77 5.63
C SER A 135 5.83 3.39 5.53
N THR A 136 6.38 3.50 4.31
CA THR A 136 7.68 4.12 4.06
C THR A 136 7.70 5.60 4.39
N PHE A 137 6.71 6.37 3.91
CA PHE A 137 6.63 7.80 4.20
C PHE A 137 6.37 8.07 5.68
N SER A 138 5.56 7.25 6.35
CA SER A 138 5.36 7.31 7.80
C SER A 138 6.65 7.06 8.58
N LEU A 139 7.46 6.09 8.15
CA LEU A 139 8.78 5.79 8.74
C LEU A 139 9.75 6.97 8.56
N LEU A 140 9.82 7.55 7.37
CA LEU A 140 10.67 8.71 7.08
C LEU A 140 10.23 9.94 7.88
N SER A 141 8.92 10.17 7.98
CA SER A 141 8.34 11.22 8.82
C SER A 141 8.71 11.02 10.29
N MET A 142 8.55 9.79 10.81
CA MET A 142 8.88 9.42 12.18
C MET A 142 10.38 9.58 12.48
N ALA A 143 11.26 9.11 11.60
CA ALA A 143 12.71 9.27 11.74
C ALA A 143 13.11 10.75 11.84
N SER A 144 12.55 11.57 10.94
CA SER A 144 12.78 13.01 10.91
C SER A 144 12.24 13.70 12.18
N LEU A 145 11.05 13.28 12.66
CA LEU A 145 10.44 13.82 13.88
C LEU A 145 11.26 13.49 15.13
N ILE A 146 11.74 12.26 15.27
CA ILE A 146 12.64 11.86 16.37
C ILE A 146 13.91 12.69 16.33
N ARG A 147 14.47 12.93 15.16
CA ARG A 147 15.67 13.75 15.00
C ARG A 147 15.40 15.23 15.32
N PHE A 148 14.26 15.77 14.87
CA PHE A 148 13.81 17.12 15.27
C PHE A 148 13.68 17.23 16.77
N SER A 149 13.07 16.27 17.44
CA SER A 149 12.86 16.29 18.88
C SER A 149 14.17 16.32 19.70
N LYS A 150 15.29 15.85 19.11
CA LYS A 150 16.64 15.88 19.72
C LYS A 150 17.40 17.17 19.44
N PHE A 151 17.44 17.57 18.19
CA PHE A 151 18.34 18.64 17.72
C PHE A 151 17.65 19.98 17.52
N ARG A 152 16.30 20.03 17.53
CA ARG A 152 15.49 21.24 17.37
C ARG A 152 15.77 22.04 16.09
N ARG A 153 16.36 21.45 15.08
CA ARG A 153 16.61 22.10 13.79
C ARG A 153 15.34 22.03 12.94
N LEU A 154 14.85 23.17 12.49
CA LEU A 154 13.63 23.32 11.70
C LEU A 154 13.64 22.42 10.44
N PHE A 155 14.80 22.23 9.83
CA PHE A 155 14.97 21.32 8.68
C PHE A 155 14.37 19.91 8.91
N TRP A 156 14.61 19.31 10.09
CA TRP A 156 14.06 17.97 10.39
C TRP A 156 12.56 17.99 10.59
N PHE A 157 12.00 19.10 11.09
CA PHE A 157 10.55 19.27 11.17
C PHE A 157 9.94 19.40 9.77
N ILE A 158 10.53 20.22 8.89
CA ILE A 158 10.12 20.36 7.50
C ILE A 158 10.11 18.99 6.80
N LEU A 159 11.19 18.21 6.90
CA LEU A 159 11.24 16.86 6.31
C LEU A 159 10.15 15.95 6.87
N SER A 160 9.89 16.00 8.18
CA SER A 160 8.84 15.21 8.81
C SER A 160 7.46 15.57 8.23
N VAL A 161 7.18 16.87 8.06
CA VAL A 161 5.92 17.38 7.50
C VAL A 161 5.80 17.04 6.01
N LEU A 162 6.88 17.11 5.24
CA LEU A 162 6.89 16.68 3.84
C LEU A 162 6.50 15.21 3.70
N PHE A 163 7.12 14.33 4.49
CA PHE A 163 6.84 12.90 4.41
C PHE A 163 5.44 12.53 4.93
N ILE A 164 4.92 13.20 5.96
CA ILE A 164 3.55 12.92 6.41
C ILE A 164 2.51 13.36 5.37
N ASN A 165 2.74 14.47 4.66
CA ASN A 165 1.87 14.88 3.56
C ASN A 165 1.95 13.89 2.38
N LEU A 166 3.15 13.38 2.04
CA LEU A 166 3.28 12.31 1.04
C LEU A 166 2.49 11.07 1.45
N ALA A 167 2.57 10.63 2.71
CA ALA A 167 1.77 9.52 3.22
C ALA A 167 0.27 9.78 3.06
N PHE A 168 -0.19 10.95 3.51
CA PHE A 168 -1.60 11.35 3.46
C PHE A 168 -2.13 11.38 2.03
N TRP A 169 -1.43 12.02 1.11
CA TRP A 169 -1.85 12.12 -0.29
C TRP A 169 -1.60 10.85 -1.12
N THR A 170 -0.99 9.81 -0.53
CA THR A 170 -0.84 8.50 -1.19
C THR A 170 -2.09 7.62 -1.01
N LYS A 171 -2.78 7.67 0.14
CA LYS A 171 -3.98 6.85 0.42
C LYS A 171 -4.98 7.50 1.39
N LEU A 172 -4.95 8.80 1.61
CA LEU A 172 -5.69 9.45 2.69
C LEU A 172 -5.38 8.76 4.03
N ASP A 173 -4.15 8.86 4.45
CA ASP A 173 -3.66 8.16 5.63
C ASP A 173 -4.37 8.61 6.91
N ILE A 174 -5.42 7.89 7.28
CA ILE A 174 -6.16 8.10 8.51
C ILE A 174 -5.49 7.44 9.73
N THR A 175 -4.37 6.75 9.52
CA THR A 175 -3.67 6.03 10.59
C THR A 175 -2.54 6.85 11.19
N PHE A 176 -1.54 7.21 10.40
CA PHE A 176 -0.36 7.92 10.91
C PHE A 176 -0.58 9.42 11.03
N PHE A 177 -1.39 10.04 10.17
CA PHE A 177 -1.60 11.49 10.21
C PHE A 177 -2.19 11.97 11.56
N PRO A 178 -3.28 11.39 12.10
CA PRO A 178 -3.76 11.74 13.44
C PRO A 178 -2.75 11.40 14.54
N THR A 179 -2.03 10.27 14.39
CA THR A 179 -0.96 9.86 15.31
C THR A 179 0.16 10.90 15.33
N PHE A 180 0.54 11.44 14.18
CA PHE A 180 1.54 12.48 14.05
C PHE A 180 1.16 13.74 14.86
N ILE A 181 -0.09 14.20 14.75
CA ILE A 181 -0.61 15.34 15.52
C ILE A 181 -0.53 15.07 17.02
N LEU A 182 -0.94 13.87 17.46
CA LEU A 182 -0.86 13.47 18.86
C LEU A 182 0.60 13.46 19.37
N ILE A 183 1.52 12.91 18.58
CA ILE A 183 2.95 12.90 18.93
C ILE A 183 3.51 14.32 19.03
N LEU A 184 3.14 15.23 18.11
CA LEU A 184 3.54 16.64 18.20
C LEU A 184 3.06 17.26 19.50
N PHE A 185 1.79 17.04 19.87
CA PHE A 185 1.24 17.54 21.13
C PHE A 185 2.03 17.03 22.34
N LEU A 186 2.33 15.73 22.39
CA LEU A 186 3.13 15.15 23.48
C LEU A 186 4.54 15.74 23.53
N LEU A 187 5.20 15.93 22.39
CA LEU A 187 6.52 16.54 22.30
C LEU A 187 6.52 18.00 22.78
N PHE A 188 5.49 18.76 22.45
CA PHE A 188 5.35 20.15 22.89
C PHE A 188 5.19 20.22 24.41
N LYS A 189 4.35 19.36 24.99
CA LYS A 189 4.15 19.26 26.43
C LYS A 189 5.43 18.87 27.18
N GLU A 190 6.09 17.78 26.77
CA GLU A 190 7.30 17.27 27.45
C GLU A 190 8.50 18.22 27.36
N LYS A 191 8.64 18.92 26.26
CA LYS A 191 9.83 19.75 25.99
C LYS A 191 9.63 21.20 26.30
N LYS A 192 8.51 21.61 26.90
CA LYS A 192 8.18 22.99 27.29
C LYS A 192 8.49 24.01 26.18
N ILE A 193 8.03 23.72 24.96
CA ILE A 193 8.23 24.59 23.81
C ILE A 193 7.42 25.86 24.02
N SER A 194 8.03 27.02 23.75
CA SER A 194 7.33 28.31 23.86
C SER A 194 6.15 28.39 22.86
N ILE A 195 5.11 29.13 23.22
CA ILE A 195 3.92 29.31 22.36
C ILE A 195 4.31 29.88 21.00
N SER A 196 5.24 30.85 20.95
CA SER A 196 5.73 31.43 19.70
C SER A 196 6.34 30.37 18.78
N ASN A 197 7.16 29.44 19.31
CA ASN A 197 7.73 28.37 18.54
C ASN A 197 6.67 27.37 18.06
N ILE A 198 5.64 27.11 18.86
CA ILE A 198 4.51 26.26 18.46
C ILE A 198 3.77 26.88 17.27
N ILE A 199 3.46 28.17 17.33
CA ILE A 199 2.82 28.91 16.24
C ILE A 199 3.66 28.83 14.97
N ASN A 200 4.98 29.05 15.04
CA ASN A 200 5.87 28.93 13.89
C ASN A 200 5.85 27.54 13.27
N LEU A 201 5.87 26.47 14.09
CA LEU A 201 5.79 25.10 13.60
C LEU A 201 4.43 24.79 12.95
N ILE A 202 3.33 25.31 13.50
CA ILE A 202 1.99 25.20 12.90
C ILE A 202 1.96 25.92 11.54
N LEU A 203 2.51 27.14 11.46
CA LEU A 203 2.58 27.88 10.19
C LEU A 203 3.38 27.11 9.14
N VAL A 204 4.54 26.55 9.51
CA VAL A 204 5.34 25.68 8.60
C VAL A 204 4.53 24.46 8.15
N PHE A 205 3.83 23.80 9.08
CA PHE A 205 2.98 22.65 8.76
C PHE A 205 1.88 23.03 7.77
N LEU A 206 1.15 24.11 8.02
CA LEU A 206 0.06 24.58 7.16
C LEU A 206 0.57 25.02 5.78
N THR A 207 1.69 25.74 5.72
CA THR A 207 2.29 26.19 4.45
C THR A 207 2.70 25.01 3.58
N ILE A 208 3.36 24.00 4.16
CA ILE A 208 3.75 22.80 3.42
C ILE A 208 2.51 22.02 2.98
N SER A 209 1.52 21.83 3.86
CA SER A 209 0.28 21.11 3.53
C SER A 209 -0.51 21.83 2.43
N LEU A 210 -0.55 23.15 2.44
CA LEU A 210 -1.14 23.96 1.37
C LEU A 210 -0.36 23.77 0.06
N GLY A 211 0.98 23.77 0.10
CA GLY A 211 1.81 23.47 -1.08
C GLY A 211 1.50 22.11 -1.67
N PHE A 212 1.36 21.10 -0.84
CA PHE A 212 0.93 19.76 -1.30
C PHE A 212 -0.47 19.77 -1.91
N PHE A 213 -1.43 20.46 -1.28
CA PHE A 213 -2.77 20.61 -1.84
C PHE A 213 -2.73 21.24 -3.24
N LEU A 214 -1.97 22.30 -3.41
CA LEU A 214 -1.82 22.99 -4.69
C LEU A 214 -1.16 22.11 -5.76
N ILE A 215 -0.15 21.31 -5.40
CA ILE A 215 0.59 20.46 -6.34
C ILE A 215 -0.16 19.16 -6.65
N PHE A 216 -0.81 18.55 -5.66
CA PHE A 216 -1.40 17.21 -5.77
C PHE A 216 -2.89 17.23 -6.11
N ILE A 217 -3.60 18.32 -5.88
CA ILE A 217 -5.05 18.37 -6.11
C ILE A 217 -5.41 19.29 -7.27
N LEU A 218 -4.87 20.50 -7.28
CA LEU A 218 -5.27 21.52 -8.24
C LEU A 218 -5.09 21.09 -9.71
N PRO A 219 -3.97 20.43 -10.12
CA PRO A 219 -3.79 20.01 -11.50
C PRO A 219 -4.78 18.93 -11.96
N PHE A 220 -5.25 18.11 -11.03
CA PHE A 220 -6.16 16.98 -11.31
C PHE A 220 -7.65 17.36 -11.23
N GLY A 221 -7.97 18.52 -10.65
CA GLY A 221 -9.34 18.95 -10.37
C GLY A 221 -9.77 18.59 -8.95
N ILE A 222 -10.19 19.62 -8.19
CA ILE A 222 -10.58 19.44 -6.76
C ILE A 222 -11.80 18.53 -6.65
N LYS A 223 -12.83 18.78 -7.47
CA LYS A 223 -14.08 18.01 -7.44
C LYS A 223 -13.86 16.56 -7.84
N GLU A 224 -13.08 16.34 -8.87
CA GLU A 224 -12.79 15.04 -9.45
C GLU A 224 -12.00 14.17 -8.45
N VAL A 225 -10.90 14.69 -7.90
CA VAL A 225 -10.13 13.99 -6.86
C VAL A 225 -10.97 13.74 -5.62
N PHE A 226 -11.79 14.71 -5.20
CA PHE A 226 -12.64 14.54 -4.04
C PHE A 226 -13.67 13.42 -4.24
N ASN A 227 -14.33 13.38 -5.38
CA ASN A 227 -15.34 12.37 -5.68
C ASN A 227 -14.72 10.96 -5.79
N ASP A 228 -13.65 10.81 -6.57
CA ASP A 228 -13.09 9.51 -6.91
C ASP A 228 -12.31 8.87 -5.76
N SER A 229 -11.57 9.67 -4.99
CA SER A 229 -10.68 9.11 -3.97
C SER A 229 -11.14 9.35 -2.53
N ILE A 230 -11.95 10.36 -2.24
CA ILE A 230 -12.40 10.69 -0.88
C ILE A 230 -13.84 10.24 -0.66
N LEU A 231 -14.79 10.78 -1.44
CA LEU A 231 -16.22 10.52 -1.24
C LEU A 231 -16.57 9.04 -1.43
N LEU A 232 -15.98 8.38 -2.42
CA LEU A 232 -16.14 6.94 -2.65
C LEU A 232 -15.87 6.12 -1.39
N ARG A 233 -14.82 6.47 -0.62
CA ARG A 233 -14.45 5.73 0.60
C ARG A 233 -15.44 5.94 1.73
N PHE A 234 -16.00 7.14 1.86
CA PHE A 234 -17.05 7.42 2.85
C PHE A 234 -18.39 6.75 2.49
N GLN A 235 -18.66 6.58 1.20
CA GLN A 235 -19.86 5.90 0.70
C GLN A 235 -19.72 4.37 0.70
N ALA A 236 -18.52 3.84 0.80
CA ALA A 236 -18.26 2.40 0.89
C ALA A 236 -18.78 1.82 2.21
N ILE A 237 -20.11 1.79 2.35
CA ILE A 237 -20.78 1.21 3.53
C ILE A 237 -20.61 -0.31 3.43
N THR A 238 -19.76 -0.86 4.29
CA THR A 238 -19.69 -2.30 4.49
C THR A 238 -20.48 -2.67 5.73
N SER A 239 -21.37 -3.65 5.60
CA SER A 239 -22.11 -4.26 6.71
C SER A 239 -21.21 -5.02 7.69
N SER A 240 -19.94 -5.13 7.39
CA SER A 240 -18.95 -5.91 8.11
C SER A 240 -18.50 -5.22 9.41
N GLN A 241 -18.39 -6.00 10.47
CA GLN A 241 -17.80 -5.55 11.74
C GLN A 241 -16.27 -5.58 11.62
N PRO A 242 -15.56 -4.43 11.62
CA PRO A 242 -14.13 -4.38 11.36
C PRO A 242 -13.32 -5.14 12.41
N VAL A 243 -13.79 -5.21 13.65
CA VAL A 243 -13.16 -5.98 14.73
C VAL A 243 -13.09 -7.46 14.41
N LEU A 244 -14.17 -8.05 13.92
CA LEU A 244 -14.21 -9.49 13.57
C LEU A 244 -13.30 -9.77 12.37
N ILE A 245 -13.32 -8.89 11.36
CA ILE A 245 -12.46 -9.00 10.18
C ILE A 245 -10.98 -8.88 10.60
N LEU A 246 -10.64 -7.89 11.43
CA LEU A 246 -9.28 -7.75 11.96
C LEU A 246 -8.83 -9.02 12.69
N PHE A 247 -9.71 -9.59 13.52
CA PHE A 247 -9.43 -10.81 14.24
C PHE A 247 -9.21 -12.02 13.32
N ASP A 248 -10.01 -12.15 12.25
CA ASP A 248 -9.85 -13.21 11.26
C ASP A 248 -8.55 -13.08 10.46
N TYR A 249 -8.14 -11.85 10.14
CA TYR A 249 -6.85 -11.62 9.48
C TYR A 249 -5.68 -11.89 10.42
N LEU A 250 -5.78 -11.49 11.68
CA LEU A 250 -4.76 -11.76 12.69
C LEU A 250 -4.61 -13.25 12.99
N LYS A 251 -5.70 -14.04 12.95
CA LYS A 251 -5.61 -15.51 13.03
C LYS A 251 -4.79 -16.11 11.91
N LYS A 252 -4.87 -15.54 10.70
CA LYS A 252 -4.14 -16.02 9.52
C LYS A 252 -2.67 -15.59 9.54
N ASP A 253 -2.31 -14.53 10.28
CA ASP A 253 -0.94 -14.06 10.46
C ASP A 253 -0.52 -14.22 11.94
N ALA A 254 -0.23 -15.48 12.32
CA ALA A 254 0.10 -15.84 13.69
C ALA A 254 1.32 -15.06 14.25
N LEU A 255 2.32 -14.79 13.41
CA LEU A 255 3.51 -14.05 13.84
C LEU A 255 3.18 -12.59 14.17
N LEU A 256 2.37 -11.93 13.36
CA LEU A 256 1.89 -10.57 13.66
C LEU A 256 1.07 -10.56 14.96
N SER A 257 0.19 -11.54 15.14
CA SER A 257 -0.61 -11.68 16.36
C SER A 257 0.26 -11.83 17.61
N LEU A 258 1.28 -12.68 17.56
CA LEU A 258 2.24 -12.85 18.64
C LEU A 258 3.03 -11.57 18.94
N ILE A 259 3.40 -10.80 17.91
CA ILE A 259 4.08 -9.52 18.06
C ILE A 259 3.18 -8.48 18.72
N ILE A 260 1.90 -8.40 18.33
CA ILE A 260 0.94 -7.49 18.94
C ILE A 260 0.74 -7.84 20.41
N LEU A 261 0.40 -9.10 20.70
CA LEU A 261 0.20 -9.58 22.08
C LEU A 261 1.46 -9.42 22.94
N GLY A 262 2.62 -9.78 22.39
CA GLY A 262 3.91 -9.59 23.04
C GLY A 262 4.23 -8.13 23.33
N SER A 263 3.94 -7.22 22.40
CA SER A 263 4.12 -5.79 22.59
C SER A 263 3.24 -5.24 23.71
N LEU A 264 1.95 -5.62 23.74
CA LEU A 264 1.02 -5.23 24.78
C LEU A 264 1.45 -5.78 26.14
N PHE A 265 1.76 -7.09 26.23
CA PHE A 265 2.20 -7.73 27.45
C PHE A 265 3.49 -7.11 28.02
N LEU A 266 4.52 -6.93 27.18
CA LEU A 266 5.78 -6.32 27.60
C LEU A 266 5.60 -4.86 28.05
N SER A 267 4.65 -4.13 27.45
CA SER A 267 4.34 -2.75 27.82
C SER A 267 3.68 -2.67 29.20
N LEU A 268 2.82 -3.64 29.55
CA LEU A 268 2.14 -3.70 30.86
C LEU A 268 3.08 -4.04 32.01
N LEU A 269 4.10 -4.88 31.77
CA LEU A 269 5.02 -5.35 32.80
C LEU A 269 5.86 -4.23 33.47
N LYS A 270 6.00 -3.05 32.83
CA LYS A 270 6.75 -1.92 33.43
C LYS A 270 6.23 -0.56 32.91
N ARG A 271 5.38 0.10 33.67
CA ARG A 271 4.91 1.48 33.41
C ARG A 271 6.05 2.52 33.25
N ASN A 272 7.21 2.31 33.89
CA ASN A 272 8.36 3.22 33.82
C ASN A 272 9.16 3.14 32.49
N PHE A 273 8.77 2.29 31.55
CA PHE A 273 9.47 2.11 30.28
C PHE A 273 9.15 3.16 29.23
N ILE A 274 7.98 3.79 29.34
CA ILE A 274 7.48 4.70 28.31
C ILE A 274 8.12 6.09 28.50
N LYS A 275 9.45 6.08 28.67
CA LYS A 275 10.23 7.33 28.65
C LYS A 275 10.60 7.70 27.21
N TYR A 276 10.72 8.99 26.97
CA TYR A 276 11.24 9.52 25.73
C TYR A 276 12.59 8.86 25.35
N PRO A 277 12.83 8.45 24.09
CA PRO A 277 11.96 8.62 22.91
C PRO A 277 11.08 7.39 22.60
N LEU A 278 11.05 6.34 23.44
CA LEU A 278 10.25 5.15 23.21
C LEU A 278 8.75 5.39 23.26
N ASN A 279 8.32 6.38 24.03
CA ASN A 279 6.92 6.82 24.09
C ASN A 279 6.36 7.20 22.72
N ILE A 280 7.18 7.74 21.82
CA ILE A 280 6.77 8.13 20.47
C ILE A 280 6.35 6.90 19.66
N ILE A 281 7.19 5.85 19.66
CA ILE A 281 6.89 4.61 18.94
C ILE A 281 5.71 3.87 19.59
N PHE A 282 5.65 3.86 20.91
CA PHE A 282 4.53 3.28 21.65
C PHE A 282 3.21 3.97 21.27
N THR A 283 3.18 5.31 21.30
CA THR A 283 2.01 6.10 20.92
C THR A 283 1.60 5.77 19.48
N TRP A 284 2.55 5.71 18.54
CA TRP A 284 2.26 5.35 17.15
C TRP A 284 1.64 3.95 17.06
N ALA A 285 2.28 2.94 17.63
CA ALA A 285 1.83 1.56 17.54
C ALA A 285 0.42 1.36 18.14
N ILE A 286 0.19 1.89 19.33
CA ILE A 286 -1.11 1.76 20.03
C ILE A 286 -2.21 2.54 19.29
N PHE A 287 -1.92 3.75 18.83
CA PHE A 287 -2.93 4.57 18.15
C PHE A 287 -3.33 3.97 16.80
N VAL A 288 -2.37 3.45 16.03
CA VAL A 288 -2.67 2.71 14.79
C VAL A 288 -3.50 1.46 15.08
N LEU A 289 -3.17 0.70 16.13
CA LEU A 289 -3.97 -0.47 16.53
C LEU A 289 -5.41 -0.08 16.87
N ILE A 290 -5.61 1.01 17.62
CA ILE A 290 -6.95 1.53 17.95
C ILE A 290 -7.70 1.91 16.68
N ILE A 291 -7.07 2.63 15.75
CA ILE A 291 -7.72 3.01 14.49
C ILE A 291 -8.16 1.78 13.70
N PHE A 292 -7.34 0.72 13.65
CA PHE A 292 -7.67 -0.50 12.90
C PHE A 292 -8.93 -1.22 13.45
N ILE A 293 -9.26 -1.04 14.74
CA ILE A 293 -10.51 -1.55 15.32
C ILE A 293 -11.75 -0.92 14.66
N PHE A 294 -11.62 0.31 14.17
CA PHE A 294 -12.70 1.08 13.55
C PHE A 294 -12.57 1.26 12.04
N TYR A 295 -11.46 0.78 11.44
CA TYR A 295 -11.13 1.02 10.03
C TYR A 295 -12.10 0.30 9.09
N ARG A 296 -12.75 1.04 8.19
CA ARG A 296 -13.73 0.51 7.22
C ARG A 296 -13.50 1.12 5.84
N PRO A 297 -13.54 0.31 4.77
CA PRO A 297 -13.46 -1.17 4.76
C PRO A 297 -12.06 -1.65 5.11
N LEU A 298 -11.95 -2.77 5.84
CA LEU A 298 -10.68 -3.38 6.20
C LEU A 298 -10.37 -4.53 5.25
N PHE A 299 -9.22 -4.45 4.56
CA PHE A 299 -8.70 -5.49 3.67
C PHE A 299 -7.40 -6.09 4.22
N PRO A 300 -7.03 -7.33 3.81
CA PRO A 300 -5.82 -8.00 4.31
C PRO A 300 -4.53 -7.19 4.09
N HIS A 301 -4.42 -6.49 2.96
CA HIS A 301 -3.24 -5.70 2.62
C HIS A 301 -3.01 -4.51 3.57
N HIS A 302 -4.06 -3.97 4.18
CA HIS A 302 -3.93 -2.89 5.16
C HIS A 302 -3.10 -3.29 6.38
N LEU A 303 -3.01 -4.61 6.72
CA LEU A 303 -2.20 -5.07 7.84
C LEU A 303 -0.72 -4.68 7.72
N ALA A 304 -0.22 -4.43 6.51
CA ALA A 304 1.15 -3.94 6.32
C ALA A 304 1.40 -2.61 7.07
N ILE A 305 0.39 -1.74 7.12
CA ILE A 305 0.47 -0.44 7.82
C ILE A 305 0.53 -0.64 9.34
N LEU A 306 -0.25 -1.59 9.88
CA LEU A 306 -0.22 -1.94 11.31
C LEU A 306 1.07 -2.65 11.71
N THR A 307 1.59 -3.49 10.83
CA THR A 307 2.76 -4.34 11.10
C THR A 307 4.00 -3.52 11.44
N VAL A 308 4.24 -2.43 10.73
CA VAL A 308 5.46 -1.61 10.87
C VAL A 308 5.63 -1.02 12.28
N PRO A 309 4.69 -0.24 12.83
CA PRO A 309 4.83 0.31 14.17
C PRO A 309 4.84 -0.77 15.26
N MET A 310 4.08 -1.87 15.08
CA MET A 310 4.06 -2.97 16.05
C MET A 310 5.39 -3.71 16.11
N VAL A 311 6.00 -4.01 14.98
CA VAL A 311 7.32 -4.64 14.91
C VAL A 311 8.41 -3.74 15.50
N LEU A 312 8.38 -2.43 15.21
CA LEU A 312 9.31 -1.48 15.81
C LEU A 312 9.16 -1.43 17.33
N LEU A 313 7.94 -1.37 17.85
CA LEU A 313 7.66 -1.36 19.28
C LEU A 313 8.17 -2.66 19.93
N PHE A 314 7.78 -3.82 19.38
CA PHE A 314 8.19 -5.13 19.89
C PHE A 314 9.71 -5.27 19.94
N SER A 315 10.40 -4.91 18.86
CA SER A 315 11.85 -4.99 18.76
C SER A 315 12.54 -4.10 19.80
N GLN A 316 12.02 -2.91 20.06
CA GLN A 316 12.54 -2.00 21.07
C GLN A 316 12.33 -2.58 22.48
N LEU A 317 11.14 -3.11 22.78
CA LEU A 317 10.81 -3.70 24.06
C LEU A 317 11.67 -4.94 24.35
N ILE A 318 11.86 -5.83 23.38
CA ILE A 318 12.73 -7.02 23.51
C ILE A 318 14.16 -6.60 23.85
N VAL A 319 14.76 -5.73 23.04
CA VAL A 319 16.16 -5.33 23.24
C VAL A 319 16.36 -4.58 24.54
N TYR A 320 15.38 -3.79 24.97
CA TYR A 320 15.44 -3.11 26.25
C TYR A 320 15.30 -4.08 27.45
N ARG A 321 14.45 -5.12 27.31
CA ARG A 321 14.17 -6.08 28.38
C ARG A 321 15.34 -7.02 28.66
N PHE A 322 16.00 -7.51 27.63
CA PHE A 322 17.09 -8.44 27.77
C PHE A 322 18.39 -7.73 28.20
N LYS A 323 18.71 -7.82 29.51
CA LYS A 323 19.97 -7.31 30.05
C LYS A 323 21.19 -8.04 29.49
N ASN A 324 21.06 -9.35 29.21
CA ASN A 324 22.13 -10.15 28.64
C ASN A 324 22.34 -9.83 27.15
N LYS A 325 23.38 -9.05 26.88
CA LYS A 325 23.73 -8.63 25.51
C LYS A 325 24.07 -9.79 24.56
N LYS A 326 24.57 -10.89 25.06
CA LYS A 326 24.89 -12.08 24.24
C LYS A 326 23.60 -12.77 23.78
N LEU A 327 22.66 -12.99 24.71
CA LEU A 327 21.40 -13.68 24.42
C LEU A 327 20.54 -12.93 23.38
N TYR A 328 20.30 -11.64 23.58
CA TYR A 328 19.47 -10.92 22.61
C TYR A 328 20.13 -10.80 21.23
N ARG A 329 21.47 -10.67 21.15
CA ARG A 329 22.18 -10.69 19.87
C ARG A 329 22.07 -12.04 19.17
N PHE A 330 22.11 -13.12 19.94
CA PHE A 330 21.87 -14.46 19.41
C PHE A 330 20.44 -14.59 18.84
N ILE A 331 19.42 -14.13 19.57
CA ILE A 331 18.02 -14.11 19.08
C ILE A 331 17.89 -13.31 17.79
N ILE A 332 18.48 -12.11 17.73
CA ILE A 332 18.44 -11.27 16.53
C ILE A 332 19.11 -11.98 15.35
N LEU A 333 20.26 -12.59 15.57
CA LEU A 333 20.96 -13.32 14.52
C LEU A 333 20.18 -14.53 14.05
N ALA A 334 19.54 -15.26 14.97
CA ALA A 334 18.65 -16.37 14.62
C ALA A 334 17.45 -15.90 13.78
N CYS A 335 16.73 -14.85 14.21
CA CYS A 335 15.65 -14.25 13.41
C CYS A 335 16.13 -13.82 12.03
N PHE A 336 17.31 -13.20 11.95
CA PHE A 336 17.94 -12.79 10.70
C PHE A 336 18.20 -13.99 9.77
N ILE A 337 18.82 -15.06 10.29
CA ILE A 337 19.11 -16.26 9.50
C ILE A 337 17.82 -16.93 9.01
N ILE A 338 16.82 -17.04 9.88
CA ILE A 338 15.51 -17.60 9.52
C ILE A 338 14.84 -16.75 8.42
N ALA A 339 14.83 -15.42 8.57
CA ALA A 339 14.30 -14.53 7.56
C ALA A 339 15.05 -14.67 6.22
N PHE A 340 16.38 -14.73 6.27
CA PHE A 340 17.23 -14.90 5.10
C PHE A 340 16.93 -16.21 4.36
N ILE A 341 16.96 -17.34 5.08
CA ILE A 341 16.70 -18.67 4.50
C ILE A 341 15.26 -18.76 3.94
N SER A 342 14.27 -18.27 4.72
CA SER A 342 12.88 -18.29 4.26
C SER A 342 12.67 -17.50 2.97
N ARG A 343 13.34 -16.34 2.81
CA ARG A 343 13.23 -15.53 1.59
C ARG A 343 13.86 -16.21 0.38
N ILE A 344 15.02 -16.81 0.55
CA ILE A 344 15.65 -17.60 -0.51
C ILE A 344 14.74 -18.77 -0.91
N PHE A 345 14.22 -19.52 0.07
CA PHE A 345 13.34 -20.66 -0.17
C PHE A 345 12.06 -20.23 -0.92
N ILE A 346 11.38 -19.18 -0.46
CA ILE A 346 10.18 -18.64 -1.14
C ILE A 346 10.52 -18.18 -2.56
N SER A 347 11.67 -17.52 -2.76
CA SER A 347 12.13 -17.08 -4.09
C SER A 347 12.38 -18.24 -5.05
N ILE A 348 12.75 -19.42 -4.55
CA ILE A 348 12.96 -20.62 -5.36
C ILE A 348 11.63 -21.33 -5.64
N SER A 349 10.76 -21.43 -4.63
CA SER A 349 9.51 -22.19 -4.70
C SER A 349 8.35 -21.46 -5.36
N THR A 350 8.40 -20.12 -5.43
CA THR A 350 7.30 -19.35 -6.03
C THR A 350 7.31 -19.47 -7.55
N SER A 351 6.13 -19.75 -8.12
CA SER A 351 5.93 -19.74 -9.57
C SER A 351 6.32 -18.40 -10.17
N SER A 352 7.00 -18.44 -11.32
CA SER A 352 7.31 -17.27 -12.14
C SER A 352 6.16 -16.86 -13.09
N LYS A 353 5.04 -17.57 -13.08
CA LYS A 353 3.88 -17.23 -13.92
C LYS A 353 3.13 -16.05 -13.28
N LEU A 354 3.05 -14.96 -14.01
CA LEU A 354 2.38 -13.73 -13.58
C LEU A 354 0.87 -13.90 -13.40
N ILE A 355 0.26 -14.73 -14.24
CA ILE A 355 -1.18 -14.97 -14.28
C ILE A 355 -1.46 -16.46 -14.41
N SER A 356 -2.70 -16.85 -14.12
CA SER A 356 -3.17 -18.22 -14.29
C SER A 356 -3.29 -18.63 -15.76
N ASP A 357 -3.27 -19.93 -16.04
CA ASP A 357 -3.44 -20.44 -17.40
C ASP A 357 -4.81 -20.03 -18.00
N GLN A 358 -5.85 -19.90 -17.18
CA GLN A 358 -7.15 -19.39 -17.61
C GLN A 358 -7.10 -17.92 -18.02
N GLN A 359 -6.42 -17.07 -17.24
CA GLN A 359 -6.23 -15.66 -17.59
C GLN A 359 -5.36 -15.53 -18.85
N GLN A 360 -4.31 -16.34 -19.00
CA GLN A 360 -3.49 -16.35 -20.21
C GLN A 360 -4.33 -16.71 -21.44
N LYS A 361 -5.13 -17.77 -21.36
CA LYS A 361 -6.04 -18.15 -22.44
C LYS A 361 -7.03 -17.04 -22.80
N ALA A 362 -7.57 -16.33 -21.80
CA ALA A 362 -8.45 -15.19 -22.06
C ALA A 362 -7.71 -14.06 -22.77
N ILE A 363 -6.48 -13.74 -22.37
CA ILE A 363 -5.65 -12.72 -23.03
C ILE A 363 -5.34 -13.10 -24.49
N ASP A 364 -5.06 -14.37 -24.76
CA ASP A 364 -4.78 -14.82 -26.10
C ASP A 364 -6.03 -14.67 -27.02
N ILE A 365 -7.22 -15.02 -26.51
CA ILE A 365 -8.50 -14.80 -27.21
C ILE A 365 -8.77 -13.30 -27.41
N ILE A 366 -8.53 -12.46 -26.38
CA ILE A 366 -8.65 -11.01 -26.50
C ILE A 366 -7.78 -10.50 -27.67
N LYS A 367 -6.54 -10.94 -27.75
CA LYS A 367 -5.59 -10.51 -28.81
C LYS A 367 -5.97 -11.04 -30.18
N GLU A 368 -6.55 -12.24 -30.27
CA GLU A 368 -7.01 -12.85 -31.52
C GLU A 368 -8.22 -12.11 -32.12
N TYR A 369 -9.18 -11.74 -31.25
CA TYR A 369 -10.46 -11.16 -31.69
C TYR A 369 -10.53 -9.64 -31.60
N SER A 370 -9.42 -8.96 -31.28
CA SER A 370 -9.39 -7.49 -31.17
C SER A 370 -8.07 -6.88 -31.58
N ASN A 371 -8.13 -5.67 -32.16
CA ASN A 371 -6.99 -4.81 -32.42
C ASN A 371 -6.55 -4.07 -31.15
N ILE A 372 -5.37 -3.45 -31.20
CA ILE A 372 -4.78 -2.74 -30.04
C ILE A 372 -5.61 -1.52 -29.60
N ASP A 373 -6.37 -0.93 -30.51
CA ASP A 373 -7.20 0.26 -30.26
C ASP A 373 -8.66 -0.09 -29.96
N ASP A 374 -9.04 -1.38 -30.07
CA ASP A 374 -10.39 -1.80 -29.74
C ASP A 374 -10.62 -1.69 -28.22
N VAL A 375 -11.79 -1.16 -27.86
CA VAL A 375 -12.23 -1.02 -26.49
C VAL A 375 -12.72 -2.36 -25.95
N ILE A 376 -12.23 -2.76 -24.76
CA ILE A 376 -12.62 -4.01 -24.10
C ILE A 376 -12.99 -3.70 -22.66
N ILE A 377 -14.01 -4.39 -22.16
CA ILE A 377 -14.45 -4.25 -20.77
C ILE A 377 -14.32 -5.60 -20.07
N SER A 378 -13.70 -5.58 -18.91
CA SER A 378 -13.64 -6.73 -18.00
C SER A 378 -13.66 -6.27 -16.56
N ASP A 379 -14.34 -7.02 -15.69
CA ASP A 379 -14.24 -6.88 -14.24
C ASP A 379 -13.02 -7.62 -13.64
N GLU A 380 -12.19 -8.19 -14.49
CA GLU A 380 -10.83 -8.65 -14.21
C GLU A 380 -9.86 -7.74 -14.97
N GLU A 381 -9.59 -6.57 -14.42
CA GLU A 381 -8.87 -5.47 -15.09
C GLU A 381 -7.45 -5.85 -15.52
N ILE A 382 -6.86 -6.89 -14.90
CA ILE A 382 -5.55 -7.41 -15.33
C ILE A 382 -5.58 -7.97 -16.76
N LEU A 383 -6.72 -8.46 -17.24
CA LEU A 383 -6.86 -8.95 -18.60
C LEU A 383 -6.73 -7.84 -19.63
N THR A 384 -7.37 -6.70 -19.35
CA THR A 384 -7.28 -5.49 -20.20
C THR A 384 -5.89 -4.87 -20.13
N GLY A 385 -5.32 -4.75 -18.92
CA GLY A 385 -3.98 -4.21 -18.72
C GLY A 385 -2.89 -5.02 -19.44
N LEU A 386 -2.88 -6.35 -19.29
CA LEU A 386 -1.86 -7.22 -19.90
C LEU A 386 -2.09 -7.48 -21.40
N SER A 387 -3.33 -7.43 -21.88
CA SER A 387 -3.59 -7.50 -23.32
C SER A 387 -3.24 -6.21 -24.04
N GLY A 388 -3.16 -5.07 -23.33
CA GLY A 388 -2.98 -3.74 -23.90
C GLY A 388 -4.22 -3.16 -24.58
N ARG A 389 -5.39 -3.86 -24.48
CA ARG A 389 -6.70 -3.42 -24.97
C ARG A 389 -7.44 -2.80 -23.81
N LEU A 390 -7.50 -1.49 -23.78
CA LEU A 390 -7.94 -0.77 -22.59
C LEU A 390 -9.45 -0.52 -22.59
N PRO A 391 -10.08 -0.44 -21.41
CA PRO A 391 -11.48 -0.06 -21.29
C PRO A 391 -11.67 1.45 -21.54
N PRO A 392 -12.92 1.92 -21.64
CA PRO A 392 -13.20 3.35 -21.49
C PRO A 392 -12.58 3.89 -20.20
N PRO A 393 -11.99 5.09 -20.22
CA PRO A 393 -11.28 5.62 -19.06
C PRO A 393 -12.11 5.65 -17.77
N ALA A 394 -13.39 5.94 -17.86
CA ALA A 394 -14.33 5.89 -16.73
C ALA A 394 -14.55 4.46 -16.14
N LEU A 395 -14.21 3.41 -16.88
CA LEU A 395 -14.32 2.01 -16.48
C LEU A 395 -12.95 1.34 -16.19
N SER A 396 -11.94 2.13 -15.89
CA SER A 396 -10.62 1.62 -15.46
C SER A 396 -10.68 0.85 -14.13
N ASP A 397 -11.71 1.11 -13.34
CA ASP A 397 -12.01 0.46 -12.05
C ASP A 397 -13.50 0.06 -12.03
N ILE A 398 -13.75 -1.25 -12.02
CA ILE A 398 -15.09 -1.86 -11.87
C ILE A 398 -15.15 -2.61 -10.53
N SER A 399 -14.67 -1.96 -9.47
CA SER A 399 -14.68 -2.56 -8.14
C SER A 399 -16.08 -2.68 -7.54
N GLN A 400 -16.29 -3.70 -6.70
CA GLN A 400 -17.55 -3.89 -6.00
C GLN A 400 -17.91 -2.70 -5.09
N VAL A 401 -16.88 -2.03 -4.55
CA VAL A 401 -17.05 -0.80 -3.76
C VAL A 401 -17.71 0.30 -4.58
N ARG A 402 -17.26 0.49 -5.81
CA ARG A 402 -17.77 1.50 -6.73
C ARG A 402 -19.20 1.21 -7.18
N ILE A 403 -19.51 -0.05 -7.43
CA ILE A 403 -20.87 -0.50 -7.79
C ILE A 403 -21.81 -0.33 -6.59
N ASN A 404 -21.43 -0.82 -5.41
CA ASN A 404 -22.27 -0.78 -4.21
C ASN A 404 -22.52 0.64 -3.69
N SER A 405 -21.56 1.56 -3.87
CA SER A 405 -21.73 2.98 -3.50
C SER A 405 -22.53 3.78 -4.53
N ASN A 406 -22.98 3.15 -5.61
CA ASN A 406 -23.61 3.80 -6.76
C ASN A 406 -22.77 4.90 -7.42
N ASN A 407 -21.44 4.84 -7.22
CA ASN A 407 -20.49 5.70 -7.95
C ASN A 407 -20.35 5.27 -9.41
N LEU A 408 -20.65 4.01 -9.74
CA LEU A 408 -20.91 3.49 -11.06
C LEU A 408 -22.34 2.98 -11.10
N SER A 409 -23.29 3.83 -11.53
CA SER A 409 -24.68 3.46 -11.66
C SER A 409 -24.93 2.57 -12.89
N ALA A 410 -26.00 1.79 -12.87
CA ALA A 410 -26.39 0.96 -14.02
C ALA A 410 -26.68 1.78 -15.27
N GLU A 411 -27.26 2.98 -15.11
CA GLU A 411 -27.57 3.88 -16.24
C GLU A 411 -26.31 4.48 -16.83
N GLU A 412 -25.39 4.95 -15.99
CA GLU A 412 -24.09 5.46 -16.42
C GLU A 412 -23.29 4.37 -17.16
N PHE A 413 -23.24 3.15 -16.61
CA PHE A 413 -22.58 2.02 -17.24
C PHE A 413 -23.16 1.74 -18.63
N LYS A 414 -24.49 1.71 -18.75
CA LYS A 414 -25.20 1.53 -20.05
C LYS A 414 -24.87 2.62 -21.05
N GLN A 415 -24.83 3.88 -20.62
CA GLN A 415 -24.45 5.02 -21.49
C GLN A 415 -22.98 4.89 -21.97
N ILE A 416 -22.05 4.53 -21.07
CA ILE A 416 -20.65 4.31 -21.43
C ILE A 416 -20.51 3.19 -22.47
N ILE A 417 -21.24 2.08 -22.32
CA ILE A 417 -21.26 0.96 -23.28
C ILE A 417 -21.81 1.40 -24.63
N ALA A 418 -22.95 2.10 -24.62
CA ALA A 418 -23.62 2.56 -25.85
C ALA A 418 -22.73 3.53 -26.66
N PHE A 419 -22.01 4.41 -25.96
CA PHE A 419 -21.11 5.39 -26.56
C PHE A 419 -19.84 4.75 -27.12
N ASN A 420 -19.13 3.95 -26.29
CA ASN A 420 -17.82 3.39 -26.65
C ASN A 420 -17.90 2.12 -27.49
N LYS A 421 -19.06 1.46 -27.51
CA LYS A 421 -19.32 0.26 -28.30
C LYS A 421 -18.19 -0.78 -28.16
N PRO A 422 -17.89 -1.27 -26.94
CA PRO A 422 -16.77 -2.18 -26.72
C PRO A 422 -16.88 -3.43 -27.59
N LYS A 423 -15.76 -3.89 -28.14
CA LYS A 423 -15.71 -5.07 -29.00
C LYS A 423 -15.93 -6.35 -28.20
N LEU A 424 -15.35 -6.42 -27.01
CA LEU A 424 -15.50 -7.55 -26.10
C LEU A 424 -15.98 -7.11 -24.73
N ILE A 425 -16.85 -7.90 -24.10
CA ILE A 425 -17.26 -7.79 -22.70
C ILE A 425 -16.94 -9.12 -22.01
N ILE A 426 -16.23 -9.04 -20.88
CA ILE A 426 -15.68 -10.20 -20.18
C ILE A 426 -16.06 -10.16 -18.71
N PRO A 427 -17.25 -10.65 -18.32
CA PRO A 427 -17.57 -10.88 -16.93
C PRO A 427 -16.74 -12.06 -16.41
N TRP A 428 -15.86 -11.78 -15.48
CA TRP A 428 -14.90 -12.76 -14.96
C TRP A 428 -15.10 -13.08 -13.50
N ASN A 429 -15.33 -12.04 -12.69
CA ASN A 429 -15.45 -12.10 -11.22
C ASN A 429 -16.89 -11.93 -10.72
N GLY A 430 -17.86 -11.78 -11.63
CA GLY A 430 -19.26 -11.57 -11.29
C GLY A 430 -19.62 -10.13 -10.89
N ARG A 431 -18.66 -9.19 -10.90
CA ARG A 431 -18.90 -7.77 -10.57
C ARG A 431 -19.75 -7.08 -11.64
N LEU A 432 -19.46 -7.31 -12.91
CA LEU A 432 -20.28 -6.82 -14.03
C LEU A 432 -21.70 -7.35 -13.96
N GLU A 433 -21.87 -8.64 -13.61
CA GLU A 433 -23.18 -9.29 -13.49
C GLU A 433 -23.99 -8.75 -12.31
N SER A 434 -23.36 -8.12 -11.33
CA SER A 434 -24.04 -7.47 -10.21
C SER A 434 -24.62 -6.09 -10.57
N ILE A 435 -24.24 -5.54 -11.71
CA ILE A 435 -24.83 -4.29 -12.23
C ILE A 435 -26.26 -4.57 -12.69
N ARG A 436 -27.21 -3.77 -12.21
CA ARG A 436 -28.62 -3.93 -12.56
C ARG A 436 -28.82 -3.89 -14.09
N ASN A 437 -29.63 -4.84 -14.62
CA ASN A 437 -29.93 -4.97 -16.04
C ASN A 437 -28.72 -5.25 -16.95
N PHE A 438 -27.62 -5.80 -16.39
CA PHE A 438 -26.44 -6.15 -17.18
C PHE A 438 -26.78 -7.08 -18.36
N LYS A 439 -27.73 -8.02 -18.20
CA LYS A 439 -28.18 -8.92 -19.27
C LYS A 439 -28.74 -8.19 -20.48
N ASP A 440 -29.42 -7.05 -20.28
CA ASP A 440 -29.98 -6.27 -21.38
C ASP A 440 -28.89 -5.65 -22.26
N ILE A 441 -27.74 -5.36 -21.65
CA ILE A 441 -26.56 -4.87 -22.38
C ILE A 441 -26.01 -5.96 -23.29
N LEU A 442 -26.05 -7.21 -22.84
CA LEU A 442 -25.57 -8.36 -23.61
C LEU A 442 -26.46 -8.71 -24.81
N ASN A 443 -27.65 -8.14 -24.96
CA ASN A 443 -28.50 -8.35 -26.16
C ASN A 443 -27.82 -7.94 -27.47
N ASN A 444 -26.86 -7.01 -27.42
CA ASN A 444 -26.05 -6.62 -28.57
C ASN A 444 -24.75 -7.42 -28.74
N TYR A 445 -24.57 -8.48 -27.94
CA TYR A 445 -23.38 -9.32 -27.92
C TYR A 445 -23.77 -10.79 -28.04
N ARG A 446 -22.95 -11.57 -28.69
CA ARG A 446 -23.03 -13.02 -28.70
C ARG A 446 -21.94 -13.64 -27.87
N LEU A 447 -22.19 -14.78 -27.26
CA LEU A 447 -21.17 -15.57 -26.59
C LEU A 447 -20.13 -16.01 -27.61
N LEU A 448 -18.88 -15.57 -27.47
CA LEU A 448 -17.77 -15.98 -28.30
C LEU A 448 -17.24 -17.33 -27.81
N THR A 449 -16.94 -17.40 -26.51
CA THR A 449 -16.41 -18.63 -25.90
C THR A 449 -16.59 -18.63 -24.38
N LYS A 450 -16.47 -19.81 -23.80
CA LYS A 450 -16.49 -20.07 -22.38
C LYS A 450 -15.12 -20.61 -21.94
N ILE A 451 -14.45 -19.93 -21.02
CA ILE A 451 -13.13 -20.37 -20.52
C ILE A 451 -13.29 -21.47 -19.47
N SER A 452 -14.07 -21.19 -18.41
CA SER A 452 -14.41 -22.16 -17.37
C SER A 452 -15.51 -21.61 -16.46
N GLY A 453 -16.39 -22.45 -15.96
CA GLY A 453 -17.45 -22.00 -15.03
C GLY A 453 -18.30 -20.87 -15.62
N SER A 454 -18.36 -19.73 -14.92
CA SER A 454 -19.06 -18.51 -15.35
C SER A 454 -18.20 -17.55 -16.18
N LYS A 455 -16.93 -17.88 -16.45
CA LYS A 455 -15.99 -17.00 -17.16
C LYS A 455 -16.25 -17.01 -18.65
N ASN A 456 -17.05 -16.07 -19.10
CA ASN A 456 -17.52 -15.93 -20.46
C ASN A 456 -16.84 -14.76 -21.17
N ILE A 457 -16.65 -14.90 -22.49
CA ILE A 457 -16.21 -13.80 -23.36
C ILE A 457 -17.31 -13.57 -24.38
N TYR A 458 -17.83 -12.36 -24.41
CA TYR A 458 -18.86 -11.93 -25.36
C TYR A 458 -18.27 -10.99 -26.39
N ILE A 459 -18.66 -11.16 -27.65
CA ILE A 459 -18.27 -10.30 -28.78
C ILE A 459 -19.50 -9.57 -29.33
N ARG A 460 -19.32 -8.30 -29.74
CA ARG A 460 -20.40 -7.49 -30.30
C ARG A 460 -20.92 -8.11 -31.61
N ILE A 461 -22.24 -8.12 -31.79
CA ILE A 461 -22.90 -8.64 -32.99
C ILE A 461 -22.64 -7.66 -34.14
N GLY A 462 -22.27 -8.19 -35.30
CA GLY A 462 -21.96 -7.40 -36.52
C GLY A 462 -20.47 -7.11 -36.72
N GLU A 463 -19.62 -7.71 -35.88
CA GLU A 463 -18.16 -7.67 -36.05
C GLU A 463 -17.56 -9.06 -36.20
#